data_461f975d966b31d4483cf374a5114a7a
#
_entry.id   461f975d966b31d4483cf374a5114a7a
#
_cell.length_a   1.000
_cell.length_b   1.000
_cell.length_c   1.000
_cell.angle_alpha   90.00
_cell.angle_beta   90.00
_cell.angle_gamma   90.00
#
_symmetry.space_group_name_H-M   'P 1'
#
loop_
_entity.id
_entity.type
_entity.pdbx_description
1 polymer ?
#
loop_
_entity_poly.entity_id
_entity_poly.type
_entity_poly.pdbx_seq_one_letter_code
_entity_poly.pdbx_strand_id
1 'polypeptide(L)'
;MNKKTVKDIDLKGKRVLMRVDFNVPMADGKVTDDKRIKAALPTIQYVLEQGASLLLMSHLGRPKAGPDPEFSLKAASDALAALLGRPVIMAPDCVGAEVEAIAKSLKPGDVVMLENTRFHKGEEKNDLDLAKQMAALGEVYVNDAFGSAHRAHSSTEGVARFLPAVSGFLMEQELEYLGRAVANPEHPYIAILGGAKISDKILVVETLAAKCDKLIIGGGMANTFLAAKGLNMQDSLVEAESLETAKTLLGKLGDKLVLPVDAVIADKFDAEANTQTVSVDAIPAGWRMLDVGPKTVELYKSTLAGAKLVVWNGPVGVFEMPKFAEGTFALAKLLAESGAVTVIGGGDSASAVKKAGVAKQMTHVSTGGGASLEFLEGKELPGVAALLDK
;
A
#
# COMPACT_ATOMS: atom_id res chain seq x y z
N MET A 1 15.56 -0.45 -6.63
CA MET A 1 16.40 -1.42 -5.86
C MET A 1 16.65 -2.64 -6.72
N ASN A 2 17.87 -3.14 -6.71
CA ASN A 2 18.25 -4.25 -7.61
C ASN A 2 18.23 -5.59 -6.85
N LYS A 3 17.03 -6.08 -6.51
CA LYS A 3 16.84 -7.35 -5.80
C LYS A 3 16.63 -8.50 -6.78
N LYS A 4 17.14 -9.70 -6.44
CA LYS A 4 16.84 -10.93 -7.19
C LYS A 4 15.36 -11.27 -7.13
N THR A 5 14.85 -11.80 -8.22
CA THR A 5 13.45 -12.22 -8.36
C THR A 5 13.37 -13.74 -8.55
N VAL A 6 12.16 -14.27 -8.60
CA VAL A 6 11.92 -15.68 -8.92
C VAL A 6 12.51 -16.13 -10.27
N LYS A 7 12.86 -15.18 -11.15
CA LYS A 7 13.53 -15.45 -12.44
C LYS A 7 15.03 -15.65 -12.30
N ASP A 8 15.61 -15.20 -11.21
CA ASP A 8 17.07 -15.15 -11.00
C ASP A 8 17.58 -16.36 -10.18
N ILE A 9 16.73 -17.35 -9.90
CA ILE A 9 17.06 -18.53 -9.11
C ILE A 9 16.45 -19.80 -9.74
N ASP A 10 17.15 -20.92 -9.62
CA ASP A 10 16.63 -22.22 -10.06
C ASP A 10 15.56 -22.75 -9.09
N LEU A 11 14.37 -23.00 -9.61
CA LEU A 11 13.21 -23.49 -8.84
C LEU A 11 12.85 -24.93 -9.17
N LYS A 12 13.47 -25.54 -10.21
CA LYS A 12 13.10 -26.86 -10.70
C LYS A 12 13.28 -27.94 -9.64
N GLY A 13 12.19 -28.65 -9.34
CA GLY A 13 12.18 -29.73 -8.37
C GLY A 13 12.29 -29.29 -6.91
N LYS A 14 12.29 -27.99 -6.61
CA LYS A 14 12.44 -27.45 -5.27
C LYS A 14 11.10 -27.22 -4.58
N ARG A 15 11.13 -27.30 -3.26
CA ARG A 15 10.04 -26.82 -2.41
C ARG A 15 10.24 -25.33 -2.19
N VAL A 16 9.32 -24.54 -2.69
CA VAL A 16 9.33 -23.07 -2.55
C VAL A 16 8.42 -22.67 -1.40
N LEU A 17 8.99 -21.99 -0.43
CA LEU A 17 8.25 -21.36 0.67
C LEU A 17 7.98 -19.91 0.27
N MET A 18 6.70 -19.54 0.09
CA MET A 18 6.34 -18.22 -0.43
C MET A 18 5.45 -17.47 0.54
N ARG A 19 5.83 -16.24 0.86
CA ARG A 19 5.01 -15.32 1.65
C ARG A 19 4.11 -14.51 0.74
N VAL A 20 2.81 -14.69 0.91
CA VAL A 20 1.76 -13.93 0.23
C VAL A 20 1.00 -13.06 1.24
N ASP A 21 0.24 -12.10 0.78
CA ASP A 21 -0.68 -11.30 1.59
C ASP A 21 -2.13 -11.70 1.30
N PHE A 22 -2.59 -12.74 1.99
CA PHE A 22 -3.98 -13.20 1.95
C PHE A 22 -4.78 -12.70 3.16
N ASN A 23 -4.39 -11.56 3.70
CA ASN A 23 -5.20 -10.83 4.68
C ASN A 23 -6.39 -10.17 3.98
N VAL A 24 -7.33 -11.00 3.56
CA VAL A 24 -8.51 -10.64 2.76
C VAL A 24 -9.71 -10.37 3.65
N PRO A 25 -10.65 -9.51 3.23
CA PRO A 25 -11.91 -9.33 3.95
C PRO A 25 -12.78 -10.58 3.88
N MET A 26 -13.35 -10.92 5.03
CA MET A 26 -14.15 -12.11 5.24
C MET A 26 -15.55 -11.74 5.72
N ALA A 27 -16.55 -12.48 5.28
CA ALA A 27 -17.91 -12.48 5.85
C ALA A 27 -18.50 -13.89 5.76
N ASP A 28 -19.15 -14.33 6.83
CA ASP A 28 -19.80 -15.64 6.91
C ASP A 28 -18.87 -16.80 6.49
N GLY A 29 -17.63 -16.75 6.90
CA GLY A 29 -16.62 -17.77 6.58
C GLY A 29 -16.17 -17.83 5.12
N LYS A 30 -16.47 -16.78 4.32
CA LYS A 30 -16.10 -16.68 2.91
C LYS A 30 -15.29 -15.41 2.62
N VAL A 31 -14.41 -15.49 1.64
CA VAL A 31 -13.70 -14.33 1.10
C VAL A 31 -14.68 -13.44 0.34
N THR A 32 -14.76 -12.16 0.71
CA THR A 32 -15.65 -11.18 0.06
C THR A 32 -14.94 -10.33 -1.00
N ASP A 33 -13.62 -10.24 -0.93
CA ASP A 33 -12.78 -9.60 -1.97
C ASP A 33 -11.50 -10.42 -2.15
N ASP A 34 -11.33 -11.01 -3.33
CA ASP A 34 -10.22 -11.92 -3.68
C ASP A 34 -9.05 -11.23 -4.42
N LYS A 35 -9.03 -9.88 -4.47
CA LYS A 35 -8.02 -9.13 -5.24
C LYS A 35 -6.59 -9.47 -4.82
N ARG A 36 -6.33 -9.60 -3.52
CA ARG A 36 -5.00 -9.94 -3.01
C ARG A 36 -4.58 -11.34 -3.43
N ILE A 37 -5.51 -12.29 -3.48
CA ILE A 37 -5.24 -13.65 -3.97
C ILE A 37 -4.93 -13.59 -5.47
N LYS A 38 -5.73 -12.87 -6.25
CA LYS A 38 -5.50 -12.67 -7.68
C LYS A 38 -4.17 -11.98 -7.98
N ALA A 39 -3.77 -11.01 -7.16
CA ALA A 39 -2.49 -10.31 -7.32
C ALA A 39 -1.27 -11.24 -7.15
N ALA A 40 -1.38 -12.30 -6.33
CA ALA A 40 -0.32 -13.29 -6.13
C ALA A 40 -0.28 -14.38 -7.22
N LEU A 41 -1.35 -14.55 -8.02
CA LEU A 41 -1.44 -15.62 -9.01
C LEU A 41 -0.28 -15.64 -10.03
N PRO A 42 0.18 -14.52 -10.60
CA PRO A 42 1.28 -14.55 -11.55
C PRO A 42 2.55 -15.19 -10.99
N THR A 43 2.91 -14.87 -9.76
CA THR A 43 4.07 -15.48 -9.09
C THR A 43 3.84 -16.95 -8.78
N ILE A 44 2.65 -17.29 -8.25
CA ILE A 44 2.28 -18.68 -7.95
C ILE A 44 2.34 -19.55 -9.20
N GLN A 45 1.72 -19.10 -10.29
CA GLN A 45 1.72 -19.84 -11.58
C GLN A 45 3.13 -20.00 -12.12
N TYR A 46 3.93 -18.94 -12.13
CA TYR A 46 5.32 -19.00 -12.57
C TYR A 46 6.13 -20.05 -11.79
N VAL A 47 6.06 -20.05 -10.46
CA VAL A 47 6.78 -21.00 -9.61
C VAL A 47 6.37 -22.44 -9.93
N LEU A 48 5.08 -22.70 -10.14
CA LEU A 48 4.57 -24.03 -10.50
C LEU A 48 5.01 -24.45 -11.92
N GLU A 49 5.02 -23.52 -12.88
CA GLU A 49 5.48 -23.76 -14.25
C GLU A 49 6.98 -24.09 -14.31
N GLN A 50 7.78 -23.60 -13.36
CA GLN A 50 9.18 -23.97 -13.22
C GLN A 50 9.39 -25.40 -12.67
N GLY A 51 8.32 -26.14 -12.36
CA GLY A 51 8.39 -27.51 -11.84
C GLY A 51 8.70 -27.59 -10.34
N ALA A 52 8.38 -26.54 -9.58
CA ALA A 52 8.47 -26.53 -8.13
C ALA A 52 7.20 -27.06 -7.47
N SER A 53 7.28 -27.40 -6.19
CA SER A 53 6.15 -27.46 -5.25
C SER A 53 6.10 -26.20 -4.40
N LEU A 54 4.92 -25.83 -3.90
CA LEU A 54 4.70 -24.52 -3.30
C LEU A 54 4.04 -24.65 -1.92
N LEU A 55 4.65 -24.03 -0.92
CA LEU A 55 4.06 -23.83 0.41
C LEU A 55 3.83 -22.33 0.61
N LEU A 56 2.58 -21.94 0.83
CA LEU A 56 2.18 -20.56 0.99
C LEU A 56 2.03 -20.19 2.46
N MET A 57 2.64 -19.09 2.86
CA MET A 57 2.48 -18.48 4.19
C MET A 57 1.72 -17.18 4.08
N SER A 58 0.79 -16.93 4.98
CA SER A 58 0.14 -15.63 5.15
C SER A 58 -0.31 -15.44 6.59
N HIS A 59 -0.62 -14.19 6.93
CA HIS A 59 -1.44 -13.86 8.09
C HIS A 59 -2.87 -13.53 7.65
N LEU A 60 -3.80 -13.63 8.58
CA LEU A 60 -5.18 -13.15 8.43
C LEU A 60 -5.61 -12.50 9.75
N GLY A 61 -6.04 -11.25 9.68
CA GLY A 61 -6.53 -10.50 10.82
C GLY A 61 -5.52 -10.33 11.96
N ARG A 62 -6.04 -10.21 13.17
CA ARG A 62 -5.27 -10.06 14.41
C ARG A 62 -5.78 -10.99 15.50
N PRO A 63 -5.53 -12.30 15.41
CA PRO A 63 -5.93 -13.24 16.44
C PRO A 63 -5.25 -12.89 17.76
N LYS A 64 -5.97 -13.05 18.88
CA LYS A 64 -5.47 -12.65 20.22
C LYS A 64 -4.57 -13.69 20.84
N ALA A 65 -4.87 -14.97 20.67
CA ALA A 65 -4.11 -16.07 21.27
C ALA A 65 -4.42 -17.40 20.60
N GLY A 66 -3.45 -17.95 19.87
CA GLY A 66 -3.55 -19.29 19.28
C GLY A 66 -4.55 -19.41 18.13
N PRO A 67 -4.86 -20.65 17.75
CA PRO A 67 -5.79 -20.95 16.67
C PRO A 67 -7.19 -20.43 16.96
N ASP A 68 -7.78 -19.76 15.94
CA ASP A 68 -9.12 -19.21 15.96
C ASP A 68 -9.76 -19.45 14.60
N PRO A 69 -10.91 -20.17 14.52
CA PRO A 69 -11.58 -20.46 13.26
C PRO A 69 -11.95 -19.22 12.43
N GLU A 70 -12.21 -18.10 13.08
CA GLU A 70 -12.51 -16.81 12.41
C GLU A 70 -11.32 -16.32 11.58
N PHE A 71 -10.10 -16.62 12.02
CA PHE A 71 -8.86 -16.20 11.38
C PHE A 71 -8.12 -17.34 10.66
N SER A 72 -8.80 -18.47 10.41
CA SER A 72 -8.23 -19.55 9.60
C SER A 72 -8.09 -19.14 8.14
N LEU A 73 -6.98 -19.54 7.51
CA LEU A 73 -6.75 -19.33 6.08
C LEU A 73 -7.49 -20.33 5.18
N LYS A 74 -8.34 -21.19 5.75
CA LYS A 74 -9.08 -22.21 4.98
C LYS A 74 -9.91 -21.60 3.84
N ALA A 75 -10.65 -20.52 4.10
CA ALA A 75 -11.43 -19.86 3.06
C ALA A 75 -10.57 -19.22 1.96
N ALA A 76 -9.42 -18.66 2.31
CA ALA A 76 -8.46 -18.13 1.33
C ALA A 76 -7.84 -19.27 0.50
N SER A 77 -7.56 -20.42 1.13
CA SER A 77 -7.10 -21.64 0.46
C SER A 77 -8.12 -22.15 -0.58
N ASP A 78 -9.41 -22.21 -0.19
CA ASP A 78 -10.49 -22.64 -1.08
C ASP A 78 -10.67 -21.67 -2.26
N ALA A 79 -10.60 -20.36 -2.01
CA ALA A 79 -10.64 -19.35 -3.05
C ALA A 79 -9.44 -19.47 -4.03
N LEU A 80 -8.26 -19.72 -3.51
CA LEU A 80 -7.07 -19.95 -4.33
C LEU A 80 -7.21 -21.21 -5.18
N ALA A 81 -7.70 -22.32 -4.60
CA ALA A 81 -7.92 -23.57 -5.33
C ALA A 81 -8.87 -23.37 -6.52
N ALA A 82 -9.97 -22.64 -6.32
CA ALA A 82 -10.91 -22.28 -7.39
C ALA A 82 -10.25 -21.45 -8.50
N LEU A 83 -9.42 -20.46 -8.13
CA LEU A 83 -8.71 -19.61 -9.10
C LEU A 83 -7.61 -20.36 -9.89
N LEU A 84 -6.93 -21.29 -9.24
CA LEU A 84 -5.88 -22.10 -9.85
C LEU A 84 -6.45 -23.28 -10.67
N GLY A 85 -7.71 -23.68 -10.44
CA GLY A 85 -8.31 -24.87 -11.06
C GLY A 85 -7.64 -26.17 -10.63
N ARG A 86 -7.02 -26.21 -9.44
CA ARG A 86 -6.34 -27.38 -8.87
C ARG A 86 -6.47 -27.43 -7.35
N PRO A 87 -6.31 -28.61 -6.73
CA PRO A 87 -6.34 -28.73 -5.28
C PRO A 87 -5.26 -27.90 -4.61
N VAL A 88 -5.61 -27.30 -3.47
CA VAL A 88 -4.68 -26.69 -2.52
C VAL A 88 -4.84 -27.43 -1.19
N ILE A 89 -3.76 -28.03 -0.72
CA ILE A 89 -3.74 -28.77 0.54
C ILE A 89 -3.73 -27.74 1.68
N MET A 90 -4.68 -27.82 2.61
CA MET A 90 -4.67 -27.00 3.82
C MET A 90 -3.90 -27.72 4.92
N ALA A 91 -2.79 -27.15 5.36
CA ALA A 91 -2.02 -27.68 6.48
C ALA A 91 -2.66 -27.31 7.83
N PRO A 92 -2.48 -28.12 8.89
CA PRO A 92 -3.09 -27.85 10.19
C PRO A 92 -2.42 -26.71 10.97
N ASP A 93 -1.20 -26.34 10.61
CA ASP A 93 -0.41 -25.27 11.21
C ASP A 93 0.59 -24.69 10.16
N CYS A 94 1.41 -23.75 10.55
CA CYS A 94 2.51 -23.24 9.72
C CYS A 94 3.87 -23.84 10.10
N VAL A 95 3.96 -24.64 11.17
CA VAL A 95 5.14 -25.37 11.64
C VAL A 95 4.73 -26.68 12.32
N GLY A 96 5.69 -27.52 12.64
CA GLY A 96 5.48 -28.77 13.41
C GLY A 96 5.64 -30.02 12.57
N ALA A 97 5.69 -31.15 13.23
CA ALA A 97 6.03 -32.45 12.64
C ALA A 97 5.07 -32.88 11.51
N GLU A 98 3.77 -32.62 11.68
CA GLU A 98 2.77 -32.96 10.67
C GLU A 98 2.95 -32.09 9.41
N VAL A 99 3.23 -30.80 9.59
CA VAL A 99 3.49 -29.86 8.46
C VAL A 99 4.79 -30.24 7.75
N GLU A 100 5.84 -30.62 8.49
CA GLU A 100 7.07 -31.13 7.89
C GLU A 100 6.85 -32.41 7.08
N ALA A 101 6.01 -33.34 7.59
CA ALA A 101 5.66 -34.55 6.85
C ALA A 101 4.93 -34.23 5.54
N ILE A 102 3.99 -33.28 5.57
CA ILE A 102 3.33 -32.77 4.36
C ILE A 102 4.37 -32.23 3.38
N ALA A 103 5.24 -31.32 3.86
CA ALA A 103 6.27 -30.69 3.01
C ALA A 103 7.19 -31.72 2.33
N LYS A 104 7.61 -32.74 3.07
CA LYS A 104 8.48 -33.82 2.55
C LYS A 104 7.78 -34.71 1.51
N SER A 105 6.45 -34.80 1.52
CA SER A 105 5.66 -35.61 0.60
C SER A 105 5.33 -34.92 -0.73
N LEU A 106 5.58 -33.62 -0.84
CA LEU A 106 5.20 -32.82 -2.01
C LEU A 106 5.93 -33.24 -3.29
N LYS A 107 5.19 -33.19 -4.37
CA LYS A 107 5.68 -33.39 -5.75
C LYS A 107 5.62 -32.08 -6.50
N PRO A 108 6.40 -31.92 -7.60
CA PRO A 108 6.27 -30.77 -8.48
C PRO A 108 4.82 -30.51 -8.90
N GLY A 109 4.36 -29.29 -8.72
CA GLY A 109 2.99 -28.86 -9.00
C GLY A 109 2.03 -28.91 -7.81
N ASP A 110 2.42 -29.53 -6.69
CA ASP A 110 1.61 -29.51 -5.46
C ASP A 110 1.64 -28.13 -4.81
N VAL A 111 0.48 -27.72 -4.24
CA VAL A 111 0.31 -26.45 -3.53
C VAL A 111 -0.24 -26.72 -2.15
N VAL A 112 0.41 -26.15 -1.14
CA VAL A 112 -0.02 -26.19 0.27
C VAL A 112 -0.27 -24.76 0.75
N MET A 113 -1.40 -24.53 1.41
CA MET A 113 -1.62 -23.36 2.25
C MET A 113 -1.31 -23.73 3.70
N LEU A 114 -0.33 -23.05 4.29
CA LEU A 114 -0.05 -23.15 5.73
C LEU A 114 -1.11 -22.34 6.50
N GLU A 115 -1.33 -22.71 7.76
CA GLU A 115 -2.28 -21.98 8.61
C GLU A 115 -1.69 -20.63 9.05
N ASN A 116 -2.56 -19.72 9.49
CA ASN A 116 -2.26 -18.35 9.85
C ASN A 116 -1.02 -18.24 10.74
N THR A 117 0.02 -17.58 10.23
CA THR A 117 1.30 -17.41 10.93
C THR A 117 1.15 -16.68 12.28
N ARG A 118 0.13 -15.82 12.41
CA ARG A 118 -0.17 -15.07 13.64
C ARG A 118 -0.84 -15.89 14.74
N PHE A 119 -1.13 -17.17 14.51
CA PHE A 119 -1.48 -18.08 15.59
C PHE A 119 -0.29 -18.35 16.52
N HIS A 120 0.92 -18.11 16.06
CA HIS A 120 2.14 -18.19 16.85
C HIS A 120 2.55 -16.80 17.37
N LYS A 121 2.69 -16.66 18.69
CA LYS A 121 3.08 -15.39 19.35
C LYS A 121 4.46 -14.87 18.93
N GLY A 122 5.32 -15.74 18.42
CA GLY A 122 6.66 -15.40 17.94
C GLY A 122 6.65 -14.69 16.59
N GLU A 123 5.59 -14.83 15.78
CA GLU A 123 5.51 -14.27 14.42
C GLU A 123 5.84 -12.78 14.38
N GLU A 124 5.08 -11.97 15.11
CA GLU A 124 5.24 -10.50 15.11
C GLU A 124 6.49 -10.02 15.87
N LYS A 125 7.13 -10.90 16.64
CA LYS A 125 8.37 -10.62 17.37
C LYS A 125 9.63 -11.00 16.60
N ASN A 126 9.47 -11.50 15.39
CA ASN A 126 10.55 -12.04 14.57
C ASN A 126 11.35 -13.14 15.30
N ASP A 127 10.62 -14.06 15.95
CA ASP A 127 11.22 -15.19 16.65
C ASP A 127 11.97 -16.07 15.65
N LEU A 128 13.30 -16.20 15.84
CA LEU A 128 14.15 -16.90 14.90
C LEU A 128 14.02 -18.43 14.99
N ASP A 129 13.61 -18.99 16.12
CA ASP A 129 13.33 -20.42 16.22
C ASP A 129 12.08 -20.78 15.43
N LEU A 130 11.03 -19.93 15.50
CA LEU A 130 9.85 -20.06 14.66
C LEU A 130 10.21 -19.90 13.17
N ALA A 131 10.99 -18.89 12.83
CA ALA A 131 11.47 -18.64 11.47
C ALA A 131 12.27 -19.82 10.92
N LYS A 132 13.13 -20.43 11.73
CA LYS A 132 13.92 -21.61 11.36
C LYS A 132 13.04 -22.84 11.11
N GLN A 133 11.99 -23.04 11.91
CA GLN A 133 11.02 -24.11 11.69
C GLN A 133 10.24 -23.90 10.39
N MET A 134 9.82 -22.66 10.08
CA MET A 134 9.21 -22.34 8.79
C MET A 134 10.17 -22.60 7.63
N ALA A 135 11.42 -22.15 7.74
CA ALA A 135 12.44 -22.31 6.72
C ALA A 135 12.73 -23.79 6.40
N ALA A 136 12.63 -24.68 7.38
CA ALA A 136 12.83 -26.12 7.21
C ALA A 136 11.82 -26.76 6.24
N LEU A 137 10.69 -26.11 5.96
CA LEU A 137 9.68 -26.59 5.03
C LEU A 137 10.08 -26.41 3.56
N GLY A 138 10.96 -25.46 3.25
CA GLY A 138 11.35 -25.10 1.88
C GLY A 138 12.85 -25.15 1.63
N GLU A 139 13.23 -24.86 0.41
CA GLU A 139 14.62 -24.77 -0.08
C GLU A 139 14.94 -23.40 -0.69
N VAL A 140 13.89 -22.66 -1.05
CA VAL A 140 13.95 -21.26 -1.52
C VAL A 140 12.81 -20.50 -0.86
N TYR A 141 13.08 -19.28 -0.43
CA TYR A 141 12.05 -18.37 0.08
C TYR A 141 11.73 -17.30 -0.96
N VAL A 142 10.45 -17.11 -1.23
CA VAL A 142 9.93 -16.06 -2.10
C VAL A 142 9.07 -15.10 -1.28
N ASN A 143 9.41 -13.82 -1.26
CA ASN A 143 8.57 -12.79 -0.66
C ASN A 143 7.77 -12.07 -1.75
N ASP A 144 6.45 -12.24 -1.71
CA ASP A 144 5.51 -11.56 -2.62
C ASP A 144 4.45 -10.75 -1.85
N ALA A 145 4.75 -10.43 -0.59
CA ALA A 145 3.89 -9.74 0.35
C ALA A 145 4.44 -8.35 0.70
N PHE A 146 4.44 -7.42 -0.24
CA PHE A 146 4.96 -6.07 -0.04
C PHE A 146 4.26 -5.35 1.12
N GLY A 147 2.94 -5.51 1.26
CA GLY A 147 2.17 -4.90 2.36
C GLY A 147 2.64 -5.28 3.76
N SER A 148 3.35 -6.40 3.91
CA SER A 148 3.93 -6.86 5.18
C SER A 148 5.44 -6.61 5.29
N ALA A 149 6.09 -6.10 4.23
CA ALA A 149 7.55 -5.99 4.15
C ALA A 149 8.15 -4.90 5.05
N HIS A 150 7.34 -3.96 5.53
CA HIS A 150 7.77 -2.88 6.44
C HIS A 150 7.98 -3.36 7.90
N ARG A 151 7.65 -4.60 8.20
CA ARG A 151 7.81 -5.19 9.55
C ARG A 151 8.71 -6.40 9.50
N ALA A 152 9.65 -6.48 10.45
CA ALA A 152 10.46 -7.66 10.67
C ALA A 152 9.63 -8.69 11.45
N HIS A 153 8.98 -9.61 10.74
CA HIS A 153 8.26 -10.75 11.29
C HIS A 153 8.97 -12.06 10.92
N SER A 154 8.70 -13.15 11.65
CA SER A 154 9.33 -14.45 11.38
C SER A 154 9.10 -14.92 9.95
N SER A 155 7.88 -14.74 9.40
CA SER A 155 7.51 -15.14 8.03
C SER A 155 7.93 -14.17 6.92
N THR A 156 8.41 -12.98 7.25
CA THR A 156 8.82 -11.95 6.27
C THR A 156 10.33 -11.75 6.21
N GLU A 157 10.96 -11.42 7.35
CA GLU A 157 12.39 -11.16 7.47
C GLU A 157 13.15 -12.37 8.06
N GLY A 158 12.63 -12.94 9.16
CA GLY A 158 13.32 -14.00 9.88
C GLY A 158 13.64 -15.22 9.03
N VAL A 159 12.67 -15.71 8.24
CA VAL A 159 12.82 -16.87 7.37
C VAL A 159 13.89 -16.66 6.28
N ALA A 160 14.08 -15.44 5.83
CA ALA A 160 15.08 -15.09 4.82
C ALA A 160 16.54 -15.21 5.33
N ARG A 161 16.73 -15.35 6.63
CA ARG A 161 18.06 -15.62 7.22
C ARG A 161 18.50 -17.06 7.04
N PHE A 162 17.60 -17.98 6.73
CA PHE A 162 17.84 -19.42 6.67
C PHE A 162 17.70 -20.01 5.27
N LEU A 163 17.16 -19.26 4.31
CA LEU A 163 16.95 -19.70 2.93
C LEU A 163 17.43 -18.64 1.95
N PRO A 164 17.86 -19.02 0.74
CA PRO A 164 18.00 -18.06 -0.36
C PRO A 164 16.66 -17.35 -0.58
N ALA A 165 16.65 -16.02 -0.46
CA ALA A 165 15.44 -15.21 -0.46
C ALA A 165 15.39 -14.32 -1.69
N VAL A 166 14.30 -14.40 -2.47
CA VAL A 166 14.08 -13.60 -3.68
C VAL A 166 12.68 -12.98 -3.67
N SER A 167 12.47 -11.95 -4.49
CA SER A 167 11.15 -11.33 -4.66
C SER A 167 10.26 -12.13 -5.62
N GLY A 168 8.95 -12.14 -5.36
CA GLY A 168 7.95 -12.44 -6.36
C GLY A 168 7.69 -11.24 -7.27
N PHE A 169 6.81 -11.40 -8.26
CA PHE A 169 6.51 -10.37 -9.26
C PHE A 169 5.76 -9.17 -8.67
N LEU A 170 4.87 -9.40 -7.69
CA LEU A 170 4.16 -8.31 -7.02
C LEU A 170 5.17 -7.42 -6.27
N MET A 171 6.06 -8.03 -5.50
CA MET A 171 7.13 -7.33 -4.80
C MET A 171 8.05 -6.59 -5.78
N GLU A 172 8.44 -7.24 -6.90
CA GLU A 172 9.26 -6.63 -7.95
C GLU A 172 8.62 -5.36 -8.51
N GLN A 173 7.32 -5.41 -8.84
CA GLN A 173 6.58 -4.26 -9.35
C GLN A 173 6.52 -3.12 -8.34
N GLU A 174 6.24 -3.41 -7.07
CA GLU A 174 6.22 -2.40 -6.02
C GLU A 174 7.59 -1.71 -5.88
N LEU A 175 8.68 -2.49 -5.86
CA LEU A 175 10.04 -1.96 -5.80
C LEU A 175 10.42 -1.15 -7.04
N GLU A 176 9.96 -1.54 -8.22
CA GLU A 176 10.19 -0.81 -9.46
C GLU A 176 9.48 0.55 -9.43
N TYR A 177 8.16 0.55 -9.25
CA TYR A 177 7.39 1.78 -9.41
C TYR A 177 7.55 2.76 -8.24
N LEU A 178 7.51 2.28 -6.99
CA LEU A 178 7.80 3.13 -5.84
C LEU A 178 9.27 3.57 -5.80
N GLY A 179 10.18 2.69 -6.27
CA GLY A 179 11.61 3.01 -6.38
C GLY A 179 11.89 4.18 -7.32
N ARG A 180 11.13 4.34 -8.40
CA ARG A 180 11.23 5.51 -9.29
C ARG A 180 11.01 6.82 -8.54
N ALA A 181 10.06 6.83 -7.60
CA ALA A 181 9.72 8.02 -6.81
C ALA A 181 10.85 8.47 -5.86
N VAL A 182 11.62 7.53 -5.32
CA VAL A 182 12.59 7.81 -4.25
C VAL A 182 14.05 7.72 -4.68
N ALA A 183 14.36 7.02 -5.78
CA ALA A 183 15.75 6.89 -6.26
C ALA A 183 16.10 7.94 -7.33
N ASN A 184 15.73 7.69 -8.57
CA ASN A 184 16.02 8.54 -9.72
C ASN A 184 14.72 8.84 -10.48
N PRO A 185 13.89 9.79 -10.01
CA PRO A 185 12.64 10.12 -10.66
C PRO A 185 12.85 10.77 -12.02
N GLU A 186 11.96 10.47 -12.97
CA GLU A 186 11.86 11.21 -14.23
C GLU A 186 11.18 12.55 -14.00
N HIS A 187 11.68 13.61 -14.61
CA HIS A 187 11.17 14.97 -14.47
C HIS A 187 10.43 15.43 -15.73
N PRO A 188 9.39 16.30 -15.63
CA PRO A 188 8.83 16.86 -14.38
C PRO A 188 8.16 15.79 -13.49
N TYR A 189 8.51 15.81 -12.22
CA TYR A 189 7.98 14.93 -11.18
C TYR A 189 7.04 15.70 -10.26
N ILE A 190 5.79 15.27 -10.18
CA ILE A 190 4.76 15.85 -9.33
C ILE A 190 4.41 14.86 -8.22
N ALA A 191 4.53 15.28 -6.98
CA ALA A 191 4.04 14.52 -5.84
C ALA A 191 2.72 15.11 -5.33
N ILE A 192 1.79 14.26 -4.93
CA ILE A 192 0.48 14.64 -4.40
C ILE A 192 0.29 13.93 -3.07
N LEU A 193 0.12 14.69 -2.02
CA LEU A 193 -0.13 14.19 -0.68
C LEU A 193 -1.41 14.77 -0.13
N GLY A 194 -2.27 13.92 0.35
CA GLY A 194 -3.52 14.28 1.03
C GLY A 194 -3.68 13.52 2.35
N GLY A 195 -4.85 13.67 2.94
CA GLY A 195 -5.17 13.05 4.21
C GLY A 195 -5.42 14.07 5.32
N ALA A 196 -5.62 13.60 6.55
CA ALA A 196 -6.10 14.44 7.65
C ALA A 196 -4.99 15.28 8.30
N LYS A 197 -3.79 14.69 8.52
CA LYS A 197 -2.76 15.27 9.39
C LYS A 197 -1.39 15.36 8.74
N ILE A 198 -0.68 16.46 8.98
CA ILE A 198 0.73 16.65 8.59
C ILE A 198 1.62 15.72 9.42
N SER A 199 1.38 15.59 10.72
CA SER A 199 2.19 14.79 11.64
C SER A 199 2.37 13.35 11.18
N ASP A 200 1.36 12.77 10.54
CA ASP A 200 1.40 11.41 10.02
C ASP A 200 2.27 11.26 8.76
N LYS A 201 2.64 12.38 8.10
CA LYS A 201 3.28 12.38 6.77
C LYS A 201 4.48 13.33 6.64
N ILE A 202 5.00 13.87 7.74
CA ILE A 202 6.13 14.83 7.70
C ILE A 202 7.31 14.24 6.92
N LEU A 203 7.71 13.01 7.22
CA LEU A 203 8.86 12.37 6.58
C LEU A 203 8.64 12.15 5.07
N VAL A 204 7.43 11.76 4.66
CA VAL A 204 7.13 11.60 3.24
C VAL A 204 7.07 12.95 2.53
N VAL A 205 6.52 13.99 3.17
CA VAL A 205 6.56 15.37 2.63
C VAL A 205 7.99 15.80 2.36
N GLU A 206 8.90 15.65 3.33
CA GLU A 206 10.30 16.05 3.19
C GLU A 206 11.03 15.21 2.14
N THR A 207 10.86 13.89 2.14
CA THR A 207 11.52 12.99 1.19
C THR A 207 11.08 13.26 -0.24
N LEU A 208 9.78 13.38 -0.49
CA LEU A 208 9.27 13.65 -1.84
C LEU A 208 9.56 15.08 -2.30
N ALA A 209 9.45 16.06 -1.40
CA ALA A 209 9.76 17.44 -1.71
C ALA A 209 11.24 17.68 -2.11
N ALA A 210 12.16 16.88 -1.59
CA ALA A 210 13.55 16.93 -1.99
C ALA A 210 13.78 16.48 -3.46
N LYS A 211 12.84 15.73 -4.04
CA LYS A 211 12.98 15.08 -5.36
C LYS A 211 11.98 15.56 -6.40
N CYS A 212 10.79 15.98 -6.01
CA CYS A 212 9.75 16.43 -6.95
C CYS A 212 9.96 17.88 -7.40
N ASP A 213 9.39 18.25 -8.54
CA ASP A 213 9.37 19.63 -9.05
C ASP A 213 8.23 20.43 -8.43
N LYS A 214 7.08 19.80 -8.18
CA LYS A 214 5.94 20.36 -7.47
C LYS A 214 5.36 19.34 -6.48
N LEU A 215 4.87 19.85 -5.37
CA LEU A 215 4.22 19.08 -4.31
C LEU A 215 2.81 19.65 -4.08
N ILE A 216 1.80 18.91 -4.49
CA ILE A 216 0.40 19.23 -4.24
C ILE A 216 0.02 18.68 -2.86
N ILE A 217 -0.55 19.53 -2.02
CA ILE A 217 -1.10 19.15 -0.71
C ILE A 217 -2.61 19.35 -0.73
N GLY A 218 -3.35 18.31 -0.32
CA GLY A 218 -4.81 18.32 -0.20
C GLY A 218 -5.30 17.80 1.16
N GLY A 219 -6.62 17.72 1.31
CA GLY A 219 -7.26 17.22 2.53
C GLY A 219 -7.05 18.12 3.75
N GLY A 220 -7.21 17.56 4.95
CA GLY A 220 -6.98 18.27 6.22
C GLY A 220 -5.55 18.81 6.37
N MET A 221 -4.57 18.14 5.74
CA MET A 221 -3.19 18.66 5.68
C MET A 221 -3.15 20.04 5.03
N ALA A 222 -3.88 20.25 3.93
CA ALA A 222 -3.93 21.55 3.26
C ALA A 222 -4.52 22.63 4.16
N ASN A 223 -5.54 22.31 4.97
CA ASN A 223 -6.12 23.26 5.92
C ASN A 223 -5.08 23.75 6.93
N THR A 224 -4.23 22.85 7.43
CA THR A 224 -3.15 23.20 8.37
C THR A 224 -2.10 24.10 7.69
N PHE A 225 -1.72 23.84 6.45
CA PHE A 225 -0.84 24.73 5.69
C PHE A 225 -1.46 26.10 5.43
N LEU A 226 -2.75 26.14 5.07
CA LEU A 226 -3.48 27.41 4.85
C LEU A 226 -3.59 28.22 6.14
N ALA A 227 -3.88 27.57 7.28
CA ALA A 227 -3.85 28.21 8.59
C ALA A 227 -2.45 28.76 8.95
N ALA A 228 -1.40 28.00 8.65
CA ALA A 228 -0.01 28.43 8.84
C ALA A 228 0.37 29.64 7.97
N LYS A 229 -0.29 29.83 6.82
CA LYS A 229 -0.19 31.05 6.01
C LYS A 229 -0.95 32.25 6.59
N GLY A 230 -1.69 32.05 7.67
CA GLY A 230 -2.47 33.09 8.33
C GLY A 230 -3.94 33.17 7.91
N LEU A 231 -4.45 32.20 7.13
CA LEU A 231 -5.86 32.16 6.75
C LEU A 231 -6.70 31.62 7.91
N ASN A 232 -7.89 32.20 8.10
CA ASN A 232 -8.85 31.70 9.07
C ASN A 232 -9.64 30.54 8.46
N MET A 233 -9.31 29.32 8.86
CA MET A 233 -9.93 28.11 8.36
C MET A 233 -11.24 27.74 9.07
N GLN A 234 -11.72 28.60 10.00
CA GLN A 234 -12.96 28.43 10.74
C GLN A 234 -13.04 27.04 11.43
N ASP A 235 -14.12 26.29 11.23
CA ASP A 235 -14.32 24.96 11.82
C ASP A 235 -13.64 23.83 11.04
N SER A 236 -12.81 24.15 10.03
CA SER A 236 -12.06 23.15 9.27
C SER A 236 -11.07 22.42 10.19
N LEU A 237 -10.80 21.16 9.84
CA LEU A 237 -9.78 20.37 10.53
C LEU A 237 -8.40 21.03 10.36
N VAL A 238 -7.85 21.54 11.44
CA VAL A 238 -6.49 22.10 11.51
C VAL A 238 -5.75 21.42 12.66
N GLU A 239 -4.57 20.91 12.38
CA GLU A 239 -3.69 20.31 13.36
C GLU A 239 -2.85 21.42 14.03
N ALA A 240 -3.37 21.96 15.15
CA ALA A 240 -2.77 23.12 15.81
C ALA A 240 -1.32 22.90 16.25
N GLU A 241 -0.99 21.68 16.68
CA GLU A 241 0.35 21.27 17.11
C GLU A 241 1.36 21.26 15.95
N SER A 242 0.89 21.15 14.71
CA SER A 242 1.73 21.10 13.50
C SER A 242 1.86 22.44 12.78
N LEU A 243 1.29 23.54 13.30
CA LEU A 243 1.33 24.85 12.63
C LEU A 243 2.76 25.39 12.44
N GLU A 244 3.63 25.25 13.44
CA GLU A 244 5.04 25.69 13.30
C GLU A 244 5.81 24.82 12.30
N THR A 245 5.54 23.51 12.25
CA THR A 245 6.10 22.62 11.24
C THR A 245 5.61 23.02 9.85
N ALA A 246 4.31 23.32 9.69
CA ALA A 246 3.75 23.78 8.43
C ALA A 246 4.36 25.11 7.97
N LYS A 247 4.59 26.08 8.87
CA LYS A 247 5.28 27.35 8.56
C LYS A 247 6.71 27.11 8.08
N THR A 248 7.45 26.22 8.76
CA THR A 248 8.80 25.84 8.37
C THR A 248 8.83 25.25 6.97
N LEU A 249 7.92 24.32 6.67
CA LEU A 249 7.78 23.69 5.35
C LEU A 249 7.37 24.70 4.27
N LEU A 250 6.45 25.63 4.57
CA LEU A 250 6.09 26.74 3.66
C LEU A 250 7.30 27.57 3.27
N GLY A 251 8.11 27.96 4.24
CA GLY A 251 9.34 28.72 3.99
C GLY A 251 10.39 27.95 3.19
N LYS A 252 10.54 26.64 3.48
CA LYS A 252 11.52 25.78 2.81
C LYS A 252 11.12 25.41 1.38
N LEU A 253 9.84 25.19 1.13
CA LEU A 253 9.35 24.68 -0.15
C LEU A 253 8.93 25.79 -1.12
N GLY A 254 8.50 26.93 -0.62
CA GLY A 254 8.15 28.10 -1.45
C GLY A 254 7.21 27.75 -2.60
N ASP A 255 7.57 28.14 -3.81
CA ASP A 255 6.76 27.92 -5.04
C ASP A 255 6.64 26.45 -5.48
N LYS A 256 7.41 25.55 -4.85
CA LYS A 256 7.26 24.12 -5.10
C LYS A 256 5.94 23.60 -4.54
N LEU A 257 5.44 24.21 -3.45
CA LEU A 257 4.23 23.79 -2.78
C LEU A 257 2.98 24.34 -3.48
N VAL A 258 2.04 23.48 -3.81
CA VAL A 258 0.76 23.82 -4.44
C VAL A 258 -0.35 23.52 -3.44
N LEU A 259 -1.05 24.56 -3.00
CA LEU A 259 -2.15 24.50 -2.04
C LEU A 259 -3.48 24.85 -2.74
N PRO A 260 -4.63 24.39 -2.20
CA PRO A 260 -5.94 24.77 -2.70
C PRO A 260 -6.14 26.28 -2.69
N VAL A 261 -6.89 26.79 -3.69
CA VAL A 261 -7.26 28.19 -3.82
C VAL A 261 -8.75 28.43 -3.58
N ASP A 262 -9.56 27.38 -3.70
CA ASP A 262 -10.98 27.36 -3.36
C ASP A 262 -11.37 26.04 -2.69
N ALA A 263 -12.52 26.03 -2.07
CA ALA A 263 -12.98 24.94 -1.23
C ALA A 263 -14.48 24.69 -1.40
N VAL A 264 -14.86 23.43 -1.35
CA VAL A 264 -16.23 23.01 -1.03
C VAL A 264 -16.34 22.90 0.48
N ILE A 265 -17.15 23.78 1.05
CA ILE A 265 -17.34 23.88 2.49
C ILE A 265 -18.72 23.36 2.93
N ALA A 266 -18.82 22.95 4.17
CA ALA A 266 -20.04 22.43 4.78
C ALA A 266 -20.30 23.09 6.12
N ASP A 267 -21.59 23.20 6.49
CA ASP A 267 -22.03 23.70 7.79
C ASP A 267 -21.86 22.68 8.93
N LYS A 268 -21.68 21.41 8.58
CA LYS A 268 -21.40 20.29 9.50
C LYS A 268 -20.64 19.18 8.81
N PHE A 269 -20.03 18.28 9.59
CA PHE A 269 -19.39 17.07 9.06
C PHE A 269 -20.45 15.96 8.90
N ASP A 270 -21.16 15.97 7.76
CA ASP A 270 -22.28 15.10 7.49
C ASP A 270 -22.51 15.01 5.98
N ALA A 271 -22.88 13.82 5.48
CA ALA A 271 -23.16 13.61 4.05
C ALA A 271 -24.32 14.47 3.53
N GLU A 272 -25.27 14.84 4.39
CA GLU A 272 -26.43 15.68 4.07
C GLU A 272 -26.23 17.16 4.44
N ALA A 273 -25.00 17.58 4.77
CA ALA A 273 -24.69 18.97 5.09
C ALA A 273 -25.04 19.91 3.94
N ASN A 274 -25.35 21.17 4.27
CA ASN A 274 -25.40 22.23 3.28
C ASN A 274 -23.99 22.55 2.80
N THR A 275 -23.83 22.84 1.53
CA THR A 275 -22.53 23.07 0.90
C THR A 275 -22.48 24.41 0.17
N GLN A 276 -21.30 24.99 0.13
CA GLN A 276 -20.96 26.17 -0.69
C GLN A 276 -19.56 25.99 -1.27
N THR A 277 -19.30 26.63 -2.40
CA THR A 277 -17.95 26.76 -2.95
C THR A 277 -17.48 28.18 -2.74
N VAL A 278 -16.36 28.35 -2.04
CA VAL A 278 -15.79 29.66 -1.69
C VAL A 278 -14.29 29.68 -1.90
N SER A 279 -13.70 30.87 -1.99
CA SER A 279 -12.25 31.02 -1.91
C SER A 279 -11.76 30.59 -0.51
N VAL A 280 -10.54 30.03 -0.41
CA VAL A 280 -10.01 29.54 0.87
C VAL A 280 -9.80 30.64 1.91
N ASP A 281 -9.72 31.90 1.49
CA ASP A 281 -9.62 33.09 2.35
C ASP A 281 -10.99 33.67 2.77
N ALA A 282 -12.09 33.09 2.34
CA ALA A 282 -13.45 33.58 2.53
C ALA A 282 -14.40 32.55 3.16
N ILE A 283 -13.88 31.64 3.99
CA ILE A 283 -14.70 30.63 4.66
C ILE A 283 -15.52 31.33 5.76
N PRO A 284 -16.88 31.24 5.74
CA PRO A 284 -17.72 31.83 6.78
C PRO A 284 -17.58 31.15 8.13
N ALA A 285 -17.87 31.88 9.21
CA ALA A 285 -17.90 31.33 10.56
C ALA A 285 -18.86 30.13 10.66
N GLY A 286 -18.43 29.08 11.37
CA GLY A 286 -19.20 27.84 11.53
C GLY A 286 -19.14 26.88 10.35
N TRP A 287 -18.42 27.21 9.28
CA TRP A 287 -18.23 26.35 8.12
C TRP A 287 -16.85 25.70 8.12
N ARG A 288 -16.75 24.58 7.43
CA ARG A 288 -15.51 23.77 7.34
C ARG A 288 -15.24 23.28 5.92
N MET A 289 -14.00 23.33 5.51
CA MET A 289 -13.54 22.79 4.25
C MET A 289 -13.53 21.27 4.29
N LEU A 290 -14.25 20.62 3.37
CA LEU A 290 -14.31 19.15 3.24
C LEU A 290 -13.86 18.65 1.89
N ASP A 291 -13.75 19.51 0.86
CA ASP A 291 -13.19 19.16 -0.44
C ASP A 291 -12.57 20.41 -1.11
N VAL A 292 -11.79 20.20 -2.14
CA VAL A 292 -11.27 21.27 -2.98
C VAL A 292 -12.31 21.71 -3.99
N GLY A 293 -12.28 22.99 -4.37
CA GLY A 293 -13.19 23.56 -5.36
C GLY A 293 -12.69 23.43 -6.81
N PRO A 294 -13.51 23.86 -7.78
CA PRO A 294 -13.21 23.74 -9.21
C PRO A 294 -11.99 24.54 -9.68
N LYS A 295 -11.70 25.69 -9.06
CA LYS A 295 -10.48 26.47 -9.37
C LYS A 295 -9.21 25.73 -8.94
N THR A 296 -9.29 24.99 -7.85
CA THR A 296 -8.20 24.14 -7.39
C THR A 296 -7.99 22.96 -8.35
N VAL A 297 -9.06 22.37 -8.88
CA VAL A 297 -8.97 21.31 -9.91
C VAL A 297 -8.28 21.84 -11.18
N GLU A 298 -8.60 23.06 -11.63
CA GLU A 298 -7.91 23.69 -12.77
C GLU A 298 -6.43 23.97 -12.46
N LEU A 299 -6.11 24.37 -11.22
CA LEU A 299 -4.73 24.51 -10.76
C LEU A 299 -4.00 23.17 -10.81
N TYR A 300 -4.64 22.09 -10.38
CA TYR A 300 -4.07 20.73 -10.47
C TYR A 300 -3.81 20.33 -11.92
N LYS A 301 -4.77 20.57 -12.81
CA LYS A 301 -4.63 20.29 -14.23
C LYS A 301 -3.41 21.03 -14.84
N SER A 302 -3.25 22.30 -14.54
CA SER A 302 -2.10 23.08 -15.02
C SER A 302 -0.77 22.61 -14.42
N THR A 303 -0.77 22.22 -13.14
CA THR A 303 0.41 21.70 -12.44
C THR A 303 0.84 20.34 -13.01
N LEU A 304 -0.10 19.48 -13.39
CA LEU A 304 0.15 18.16 -13.95
C LEU A 304 0.55 18.18 -15.44
N ALA A 305 0.39 19.31 -16.11
CA ALA A 305 0.68 19.42 -17.54
C ALA A 305 2.14 19.09 -17.84
N GLY A 306 2.37 18.10 -18.71
CA GLY A 306 3.71 17.66 -19.12
C GLY A 306 4.46 16.82 -18.08
N ALA A 307 3.85 16.44 -16.95
CA ALA A 307 4.44 15.56 -15.97
C ALA A 307 4.90 14.23 -16.58
N LYS A 308 6.06 13.74 -16.16
CA LYS A 308 6.59 12.40 -16.52
C LYS A 308 6.31 11.37 -15.45
N LEU A 309 6.37 11.79 -14.20
CA LEU A 309 6.08 10.96 -13.03
C LEU A 309 5.11 11.68 -12.12
N VAL A 310 4.07 10.98 -11.68
CA VAL A 310 3.15 11.45 -10.65
C VAL A 310 3.04 10.39 -9.57
N VAL A 311 3.27 10.77 -8.32
CA VAL A 311 3.06 9.92 -7.15
C VAL A 311 1.95 10.52 -6.31
N TRP A 312 0.92 9.74 -6.00
CA TRP A 312 -0.22 10.20 -5.22
C TRP A 312 -0.46 9.30 -3.99
N ASN A 313 -0.51 9.93 -2.81
CA ASN A 313 -0.84 9.27 -1.55
C ASN A 313 -1.78 10.12 -0.70
N GLY A 314 -3.01 9.68 -0.53
CA GLY A 314 -4.04 10.29 0.29
C GLY A 314 -5.01 11.20 -0.49
N PRO A 315 -6.32 11.19 -0.13
CA PRO A 315 -7.35 11.95 -0.81
C PRO A 315 -7.22 13.45 -0.55
N VAL A 316 -7.77 14.27 -1.45
CA VAL A 316 -7.77 15.72 -1.33
C VAL A 316 -9.07 16.28 -0.76
N GLY A 317 -10.04 15.42 -0.48
CA GLY A 317 -11.32 15.72 0.16
C GLY A 317 -11.88 14.51 0.89
N VAL A 318 -13.03 14.66 1.55
CA VAL A 318 -13.74 13.59 2.27
C VAL A 318 -14.56 12.77 1.26
N PHE A 319 -13.86 12.06 0.39
CA PHE A 319 -14.42 11.37 -0.78
C PHE A 319 -15.35 10.19 -0.44
N GLU A 320 -15.42 9.79 0.81
CA GLU A 320 -16.38 8.82 1.32
C GLU A 320 -17.81 9.37 1.28
N MET A 321 -17.96 10.69 1.36
CA MET A 321 -19.23 11.41 1.25
C MET A 321 -19.39 11.97 -0.17
N PRO A 322 -20.46 11.60 -0.91
CA PRO A 322 -20.60 11.98 -2.33
C PRO A 322 -20.47 13.49 -2.60
N LYS A 323 -20.99 14.34 -1.71
CA LYS A 323 -20.90 15.81 -1.85
C LYS A 323 -19.47 16.38 -1.78
N PHE A 324 -18.52 15.61 -1.25
CA PHE A 324 -17.13 16.01 -1.00
C PHE A 324 -16.12 15.08 -1.71
N ALA A 325 -16.58 14.39 -2.76
CA ALA A 325 -15.78 13.43 -3.53
C ALA A 325 -15.29 14.00 -4.87
N GLU A 326 -15.88 15.10 -5.33
CA GLU A 326 -15.66 15.65 -6.68
C GLU A 326 -14.19 16.01 -6.92
N GLY A 327 -13.55 16.69 -5.97
CA GLY A 327 -12.14 17.07 -6.07
C GLY A 327 -11.20 15.87 -6.19
N THR A 328 -11.42 14.84 -5.36
CA THR A 328 -10.62 13.61 -5.40
C THR A 328 -10.84 12.83 -6.70
N PHE A 329 -12.07 12.72 -7.16
CA PHE A 329 -12.38 12.01 -8.42
C PHE A 329 -11.91 12.78 -9.66
N ALA A 330 -12.02 14.11 -9.65
CA ALA A 330 -11.47 14.97 -10.71
C ALA A 330 -9.95 14.79 -10.80
N LEU A 331 -9.24 14.80 -9.67
CA LEU A 331 -7.80 14.53 -9.62
C LEU A 331 -7.47 13.15 -10.20
N ALA A 332 -8.21 12.10 -9.82
CA ALA A 332 -8.01 10.76 -10.36
C ALA A 332 -8.15 10.71 -11.89
N LYS A 333 -9.14 11.40 -12.45
CA LYS A 333 -9.35 11.49 -13.89
C LYS A 333 -8.21 12.27 -14.58
N LEU A 334 -7.77 13.39 -14.00
CA LEU A 334 -6.61 14.14 -14.50
C LEU A 334 -5.34 13.26 -14.58
N LEU A 335 -5.11 12.42 -13.57
CA LEU A 335 -3.99 11.49 -13.59
C LEU A 335 -4.14 10.44 -14.71
N ALA A 336 -5.33 9.90 -14.89
CA ALA A 336 -5.62 8.93 -15.95
C ALA A 336 -5.35 9.49 -17.37
N GLU A 337 -5.56 10.80 -17.54
CA GLU A 337 -5.38 11.50 -18.81
C GLU A 337 -3.99 12.14 -18.98
N SER A 338 -3.17 12.15 -17.94
CA SER A 338 -1.90 12.91 -17.92
C SER A 338 -0.82 12.38 -18.87
N GLY A 339 -0.89 11.10 -19.25
CA GLY A 339 0.18 10.41 -19.99
C GLY A 339 1.47 10.18 -19.17
N ALA A 340 1.48 10.54 -17.90
CA ALA A 340 2.60 10.33 -17.00
C ALA A 340 2.63 8.87 -16.48
N VAL A 341 3.79 8.45 -15.97
CA VAL A 341 3.86 7.28 -15.09
C VAL A 341 3.16 7.65 -13.78
N THR A 342 2.04 6.99 -13.47
CA THR A 342 1.22 7.27 -12.29
C THR A 342 1.36 6.16 -11.26
N VAL A 343 1.82 6.52 -10.07
CA VAL A 343 2.03 5.60 -8.93
C VAL A 343 1.10 6.02 -7.80
N ILE A 344 0.14 5.17 -7.51
CA ILE A 344 -0.90 5.41 -6.50
C ILE A 344 -0.55 4.62 -5.24
N GLY A 345 -0.25 5.32 -4.15
CA GLY A 345 0.08 4.72 -2.86
C GLY A 345 -1.01 4.96 -1.82
N GLY A 346 -1.17 4.00 -0.90
CA GLY A 346 -2.16 4.06 0.18
C GLY A 346 -3.55 3.55 -0.18
N GLY A 347 -4.23 3.00 0.82
CA GLY A 347 -5.53 2.36 0.65
C GLY A 347 -6.63 3.32 0.17
N ASP A 348 -6.66 4.54 0.70
CA ASP A 348 -7.68 5.54 0.35
C ASP A 348 -7.53 6.02 -1.09
N SER A 349 -6.28 6.27 -1.54
CA SER A 349 -6.03 6.65 -2.95
C SER A 349 -6.37 5.52 -3.91
N ALA A 350 -6.03 4.26 -3.55
CA ALA A 350 -6.41 3.08 -4.32
C ALA A 350 -7.94 2.92 -4.40
N SER A 351 -8.65 3.18 -3.29
CA SER A 351 -10.11 3.20 -3.26
C SER A 351 -10.69 4.33 -4.12
N ALA A 352 -10.08 5.52 -4.07
CA ALA A 352 -10.52 6.68 -4.83
C ALA A 352 -10.43 6.44 -6.35
N VAL A 353 -9.29 5.95 -6.87
CA VAL A 353 -9.14 5.65 -8.30
C VAL A 353 -10.09 4.56 -8.77
N LYS A 354 -10.40 3.59 -7.89
CA LYS A 354 -11.38 2.54 -8.18
C LYS A 354 -12.80 3.10 -8.26
N LYS A 355 -13.21 3.92 -7.27
CA LYS A 355 -14.54 4.57 -7.26
C LYS A 355 -14.70 5.55 -8.42
N ALA A 356 -13.64 6.24 -8.81
CA ALA A 356 -13.64 7.10 -9.98
C ALA A 356 -13.66 6.34 -11.32
N GLY A 357 -13.52 5.01 -11.30
CA GLY A 357 -13.56 4.15 -12.50
C GLY A 357 -12.29 4.17 -13.34
N VAL A 358 -11.18 4.70 -12.83
CA VAL A 358 -9.94 4.91 -13.59
C VAL A 358 -8.74 4.07 -13.11
N ALA A 359 -8.96 3.13 -12.20
CA ALA A 359 -7.88 2.34 -11.62
C ALA A 359 -7.02 1.58 -12.67
N LYS A 360 -7.65 1.10 -13.75
CA LYS A 360 -6.94 0.40 -14.85
C LYS A 360 -6.09 1.31 -15.73
N GLN A 361 -6.31 2.62 -15.65
CA GLN A 361 -5.57 3.63 -16.41
C GLN A 361 -4.35 4.15 -15.63
N MET A 362 -4.22 3.78 -14.34
CA MET A 362 -3.02 4.06 -13.55
C MET A 362 -1.91 3.09 -13.92
N THR A 363 -0.66 3.58 -13.98
CA THR A 363 0.50 2.73 -14.27
C THR A 363 0.71 1.71 -13.16
N HIS A 364 0.60 2.13 -11.91
CA HIS A 364 0.72 1.26 -10.74
C HIS A 364 -0.19 1.71 -9.59
N VAL A 365 -0.98 0.80 -9.07
CA VAL A 365 -1.76 1.00 -7.84
C VAL A 365 -1.18 0.07 -6.79
N SER A 366 -0.45 0.65 -5.83
CA SER A 366 0.23 -0.13 -4.79
C SER A 366 -0.75 -0.90 -3.91
N THR A 367 -0.40 -2.11 -3.60
CA THR A 367 -1.10 -2.96 -2.64
C THR A 367 -0.53 -2.86 -1.23
N GLY A 368 0.55 -2.09 -1.07
CA GLY A 368 1.39 -2.06 0.13
C GLY A 368 0.82 -1.32 1.33
N GLY A 369 -0.19 -0.46 1.17
CA GLY A 369 -0.75 0.30 2.28
C GLY A 369 0.32 1.07 3.07
N GLY A 370 0.51 0.73 4.36
CA GLY A 370 1.53 1.34 5.22
C GLY A 370 2.97 1.13 4.74
N ALA A 371 3.26 -0.03 4.13
CA ALA A 371 4.58 -0.30 3.57
C ALA A 371 4.94 0.65 2.43
N SER A 372 3.97 1.02 1.58
CA SER A 372 4.16 2.01 0.51
C SER A 372 4.51 3.39 1.08
N LEU A 373 3.85 3.79 2.17
CA LEU A 373 4.11 5.07 2.82
C LEU A 373 5.53 5.08 3.41
N GLU A 374 5.90 4.06 4.19
CA GLU A 374 7.23 3.96 4.78
C GLU A 374 8.35 3.89 3.72
N PHE A 375 8.09 3.22 2.59
CA PHE A 375 9.01 3.22 1.46
C PHE A 375 9.21 4.62 0.85
N LEU A 376 8.11 5.37 0.68
CA LEU A 376 8.15 6.76 0.19
C LEU A 376 8.80 7.73 1.19
N GLU A 377 8.81 7.39 2.48
CA GLU A 377 9.58 8.09 3.51
C GLU A 377 11.09 7.85 3.40
N GLY A 378 11.53 6.96 2.52
CA GLY A 378 12.92 6.57 2.36
C GLY A 378 13.40 5.55 3.38
N LYS A 379 12.50 4.94 4.13
CA LYS A 379 12.86 3.89 5.10
C LYS A 379 13.23 2.59 4.39
N GLU A 380 14.22 1.90 4.93
CA GLU A 380 14.53 0.54 4.54
C GLU A 380 13.46 -0.40 5.11
N LEU A 381 12.84 -1.19 4.23
CA LEU A 381 11.84 -2.16 4.63
C LEU A 381 12.54 -3.51 4.95
N PRO A 382 12.40 -4.05 6.18
CA PRO A 382 13.10 -5.27 6.59
C PRO A 382 12.87 -6.47 5.67
N GLY A 383 11.62 -6.68 5.22
CA GLY A 383 11.28 -7.77 4.31
C GLY A 383 11.84 -7.61 2.89
N VAL A 384 12.25 -6.40 2.52
CA VAL A 384 12.96 -6.10 1.25
C VAL A 384 14.47 -6.22 1.46
N ALA A 385 15.00 -5.65 2.55
CA ALA A 385 16.42 -5.68 2.85
C ALA A 385 16.97 -7.10 2.95
N ALA A 386 16.17 -8.04 3.47
CA ALA A 386 16.52 -9.44 3.61
C ALA A 386 16.61 -10.23 2.28
N LEU A 387 16.13 -9.68 1.17
CA LEU A 387 16.23 -10.32 -0.14
C LEU A 387 17.62 -10.17 -0.74
N LEU A 388 18.05 -11.18 -1.50
CA LEU A 388 19.33 -11.19 -2.21
C LEU A 388 19.40 -10.06 -3.24
N ASP A 389 20.53 -9.42 -3.33
CA ASP A 389 20.86 -8.44 -4.37
C ASP A 389 21.25 -9.13 -5.69
N LYS A 390 20.94 -8.48 -6.84
CA LYS A 390 21.41 -8.92 -8.17
C LYS A 390 22.89 -8.69 -8.35
#